data_1a535cabb8d0705cfa16655cd6a94b0b
#
_entry.id   1a535cabb8d0705cfa16655cd6a94b0b
#
_cell.length_a   1.000
_cell.length_b   1.000
_cell.length_c   1.000
_cell.angle_alpha   90.00
_cell.angle_beta   90.00
_cell.angle_gamma   90.00
#
_symmetry.space_group_name_H-M   'P 1'
#
loop_
_entity.id
_entity.type
_entity.pdbx_description
1 polymer ?
#
loop_
_entity_poly.entity_id
_entity_poly.type
_entity_poly.pdbx_seq_one_letter_code
_entity_poly.pdbx_strand_id
1 'polypeptide(L)'
;MTTATVLKPLTVDEYLAAERDAGIRHEYLNGELVAMAGGSRAHNLLASRSGRLLGNHLEGTPCRVYQADMKVRIAAANRFYYPDVMVCCNPVAEEPDEYYETSPCLIVEVLSPRTAGNDDGEKRINYQTLVSLQEYLLLDPTGHTAVLYRRTGDVWTRYALGIGDTLELVSIDYRIGLEQLFLS
;
A
#
# COMPACT_ATOMS: atom_id res chain seq x y z
N MET A 1 -25.26 11.31 34.80
CA MET A 1 -25.36 11.59 33.36
C MET A 1 -23.95 11.64 32.81
N THR A 2 -23.54 10.64 32.04
CA THR A 2 -22.21 10.60 31.44
C THR A 2 -22.27 11.44 30.17
N THR A 3 -21.62 12.60 30.16
CA THR A 3 -21.52 13.45 28.97
C THR A 3 -20.56 12.76 28.00
N ALA A 4 -21.07 12.26 26.88
CA ALA A 4 -20.23 11.77 25.81
C ALA A 4 -19.47 12.96 25.22
N THR A 5 -18.15 12.98 25.37
CA THR A 5 -17.30 13.95 24.70
C THR A 5 -17.19 13.51 23.23
N VAL A 6 -17.84 14.23 22.33
CA VAL A 6 -17.66 14.05 20.88
C VAL A 6 -16.30 14.65 20.53
N LEU A 7 -15.32 13.80 20.26
CA LEU A 7 -14.02 14.23 19.76
C LEU A 7 -14.25 14.81 18.36
N LYS A 8 -13.80 16.04 18.13
CA LYS A 8 -13.82 16.65 16.79
C LYS A 8 -12.88 15.87 15.88
N PRO A 9 -13.31 15.43 14.69
CA PRO A 9 -12.41 14.82 13.71
C PRO A 9 -11.27 15.76 13.37
N LEU A 10 -10.06 15.21 13.25
CA LEU A 10 -8.88 15.97 12.83
C LEU A 10 -9.02 16.38 11.36
N THR A 11 -8.58 17.58 11.06
CA THR A 11 -8.36 17.98 9.66
C THR A 11 -7.10 17.30 9.11
N VAL A 12 -6.94 17.30 7.80
CA VAL A 12 -5.74 16.76 7.13
C VAL A 12 -4.48 17.48 7.60
N ASP A 13 -4.53 18.82 7.71
CA ASP A 13 -3.37 19.62 8.13
C ASP A 13 -2.99 19.36 9.59
N GLU A 14 -3.98 19.22 10.48
CA GLU A 14 -3.76 18.82 11.87
C GLU A 14 -3.13 17.42 11.97
N TYR A 15 -3.60 16.46 11.14
CA TYR A 15 -3.00 15.13 11.05
C TYR A 15 -1.55 15.17 10.57
N LEU A 16 -1.30 15.83 9.43
CA LEU A 16 0.04 15.88 8.85
C LEU A 16 1.05 16.56 9.80
N ALA A 17 0.62 17.62 10.51
CA ALA A 17 1.46 18.26 11.51
C ALA A 17 1.76 17.34 12.69
N ALA A 18 0.76 16.63 13.22
CA ALA A 18 0.94 15.72 14.35
C ALA A 18 1.77 14.49 13.97
N GLU A 19 1.60 13.96 12.76
CA GLU A 19 2.27 12.74 12.30
C GLU A 19 3.76 12.91 12.04
N ARG A 20 4.23 14.14 11.76
CA ARG A 20 5.67 14.44 11.57
C ARG A 20 6.51 14.10 12.80
N ASP A 21 5.99 14.41 13.98
CA ASP A 21 6.68 14.25 15.26
C ASP A 21 6.19 13.01 16.03
N ALA A 22 5.30 12.20 15.44
CA ALA A 22 4.70 11.05 16.09
C ALA A 22 5.74 9.94 16.33
N GLY A 23 5.79 9.41 17.55
CA GLY A 23 6.65 8.28 17.91
C GLY A 23 6.20 6.93 17.32
N ILE A 24 4.95 6.86 16.86
CA ILE A 24 4.35 5.73 16.14
C ILE A 24 3.57 6.26 14.94
N ARG A 25 3.45 5.45 13.89
CA ARG A 25 2.70 5.82 12.68
C ARG A 25 1.20 5.62 12.86
N HIS A 26 0.40 6.53 12.28
CA HIS A 26 -1.05 6.46 12.27
C HIS A 26 -1.60 6.58 10.86
N GLU A 27 -2.45 5.67 10.47
CA GLU A 27 -3.32 5.87 9.31
C GLU A 27 -4.39 6.91 9.66
N TYR A 28 -4.77 7.73 8.67
CA TYR A 28 -5.83 8.72 8.82
C TYR A 28 -7.07 8.27 8.06
N LEU A 29 -8.17 8.12 8.79
CA LEU A 29 -9.43 7.62 8.27
C LEU A 29 -10.54 8.65 8.49
N ASN A 30 -10.65 9.62 7.56
CA ASN A 30 -11.70 10.64 7.59
C ASN A 30 -11.78 11.41 8.92
N GLY A 31 -10.66 11.78 9.49
CA GLY A 31 -10.56 12.52 10.75
C GLY A 31 -10.23 11.67 11.98
N GLU A 32 -10.18 10.35 11.83
CA GLU A 32 -9.78 9.42 12.87
C GLU A 32 -8.35 8.94 12.66
N LEU A 33 -7.61 8.74 13.75
CA LEU A 33 -6.26 8.17 13.73
C LEU A 33 -6.31 6.70 14.15
N VAL A 34 -5.72 5.86 13.35
CA VAL A 34 -5.55 4.43 13.64
C VAL A 34 -4.07 4.11 13.75
N ALA A 35 -3.61 3.80 14.96
CA ALA A 35 -2.23 3.45 15.19
C ALA A 35 -1.84 2.17 14.44
N MET A 36 -0.71 2.23 13.74
CA MET A 36 -0.16 1.06 13.07
C MET A 36 0.47 0.10 14.09
N ALA A 37 0.17 -1.17 13.94
CA ALA A 37 0.81 -2.22 14.73
C ALA A 37 2.04 -2.74 13.99
N GLY A 38 3.04 -3.21 14.74
CA GLY A 38 4.20 -3.89 14.17
C GLY A 38 3.81 -5.20 13.46
N GLY A 39 4.49 -5.51 12.37
CA GLY A 39 4.33 -6.75 11.62
C GLY A 39 5.10 -7.95 12.24
N SER A 40 4.71 -9.16 11.85
CA SER A 40 5.47 -10.38 12.17
C SER A 40 6.80 -10.41 11.41
N ARG A 41 7.71 -11.31 11.82
CA ARG A 41 8.96 -11.54 11.08
C ARG A 41 8.70 -11.93 9.62
N ALA A 42 7.75 -12.83 9.38
CA ALA A 42 7.40 -13.27 8.02
C ALA A 42 6.86 -12.13 7.17
N HIS A 43 5.97 -11.29 7.73
CA HIS A 43 5.48 -10.09 7.09
C HIS A 43 6.64 -9.13 6.72
N ASN A 44 7.49 -8.79 7.67
CA ASN A 44 8.60 -7.86 7.44
C ASN A 44 9.59 -8.37 6.38
N LEU A 45 9.95 -9.66 6.43
CA LEU A 45 10.84 -10.27 5.43
C LEU A 45 10.24 -10.22 4.03
N LEU A 46 8.94 -10.52 3.88
CA LEU A 46 8.27 -10.52 2.58
C LEU A 46 8.12 -9.09 2.04
N ALA A 47 7.74 -8.13 2.87
CA ALA A 47 7.67 -6.72 2.49
C ALA A 47 9.03 -6.18 2.03
N SER A 48 10.08 -6.41 2.84
CA SER A 48 11.45 -6.02 2.51
C SER A 48 11.97 -6.68 1.23
N ARG A 49 11.68 -7.97 1.04
CA ARG A 49 12.06 -8.70 -0.17
C ARG A 49 11.35 -8.15 -1.40
N SER A 50 10.05 -7.91 -1.31
CA SER A 50 9.25 -7.34 -2.39
C SER A 50 9.79 -5.98 -2.81
N GLY A 51 10.03 -5.07 -1.86
CA GLY A 51 10.61 -3.77 -2.14
C GLY A 51 11.99 -3.84 -2.78
N ARG A 52 12.86 -4.75 -2.31
CA ARG A 52 14.20 -4.96 -2.90
C ARG A 52 14.14 -5.50 -4.34
N LEU A 53 13.26 -6.49 -4.61
CA LEU A 53 13.12 -7.06 -5.95
C LEU A 53 12.59 -6.02 -6.94
N LEU A 54 11.58 -5.26 -6.55
CA LEU A 54 11.02 -4.18 -7.35
C LEU A 54 12.03 -3.05 -7.55
N GLY A 55 12.76 -2.66 -6.50
CA GLY A 55 13.80 -1.64 -6.58
C GLY A 55 14.93 -2.03 -7.54
N ASN A 56 15.39 -3.28 -7.47
CA ASN A 56 16.43 -3.79 -8.39
C ASN A 56 15.94 -3.80 -9.85
N HIS A 57 14.67 -4.19 -10.09
CA HIS A 57 14.09 -4.21 -11.43
C HIS A 57 13.96 -2.80 -12.02
N LEU A 58 13.60 -1.83 -11.18
CA LEU A 58 13.32 -0.46 -11.60
C LEU A 58 14.54 0.47 -11.55
N GLU A 59 15.71 -0.07 -11.21
CA GLU A 59 16.95 0.71 -11.21
C GLU A 59 17.24 1.31 -12.59
N GLY A 60 17.56 2.60 -12.64
CA GLY A 60 17.81 3.33 -13.88
C GLY A 60 16.54 3.75 -14.65
N THR A 61 15.34 3.44 -14.15
CA THR A 61 14.07 3.94 -14.67
C THR A 61 13.61 5.20 -13.93
N PRO A 62 12.60 5.95 -14.43
CA PRO A 62 12.03 7.07 -13.67
C PRO A 62 11.15 6.64 -12.49
N CYS A 63 10.91 5.34 -12.31
CA CYS A 63 10.08 4.82 -11.23
C CYS A 63 10.79 4.90 -9.88
N ARG A 64 10.02 5.20 -8.84
CA ARG A 64 10.46 5.20 -7.44
C ARG A 64 9.73 4.12 -6.66
N VAL A 65 10.48 3.38 -5.84
CA VAL A 65 9.92 2.36 -4.94
C VAL A 65 10.00 2.85 -3.52
N TYR A 66 8.87 2.94 -2.85
CA TYR A 66 8.76 3.34 -1.45
C TYR A 66 8.34 2.15 -0.58
N GLN A 67 8.76 2.16 0.66
CA GLN A 67 8.43 1.13 1.65
C GLN A 67 7.96 1.77 2.96
N ALA A 68 7.03 1.11 3.62
CA ALA A 68 6.59 1.30 4.99
C ALA A 68 6.31 2.75 5.45
N ASP A 69 7.26 3.67 5.39
CA ASP A 69 7.17 4.99 6.01
C ASP A 69 6.60 6.08 5.07
N MET A 70 6.42 5.78 3.79
CA MET A 70 5.81 6.72 2.84
C MET A 70 4.30 6.51 2.77
N LYS A 71 3.57 7.57 3.09
CA LYS A 71 2.11 7.57 2.99
C LYS A 71 1.62 7.67 1.56
N VAL A 72 0.45 7.12 1.29
CA VAL A 72 -0.34 7.44 0.10
C VAL A 72 -1.60 8.20 0.52
N ARG A 73 -1.86 9.34 -0.15
CA ARG A 73 -3.09 10.10 0.03
C ARG A 73 -4.16 9.64 -0.95
N ILE A 74 -5.33 9.32 -0.43
CA ILE A 74 -6.52 9.01 -1.21
C ILE A 74 -7.54 10.13 -0.98
N ALA A 75 -7.46 11.16 -1.80
CA ALA A 75 -8.29 12.37 -1.61
C ALA A 75 -9.78 12.07 -1.72
N ALA A 76 -10.20 11.22 -2.66
CA ALA A 76 -11.59 10.83 -2.87
C ALA A 76 -12.24 10.17 -1.63
N ALA A 77 -11.44 9.44 -0.85
CA ALA A 77 -11.90 8.78 0.38
C ALA A 77 -11.53 9.54 1.66
N ASN A 78 -10.82 10.65 1.55
CA ASN A 78 -10.24 11.39 2.68
C ASN A 78 -9.42 10.48 3.61
N ARG A 79 -8.45 9.72 3.03
CA ARG A 79 -7.63 8.73 3.72
C ARG A 79 -6.15 8.98 3.49
N PHE A 80 -5.33 8.56 4.47
CA PHE A 80 -3.91 8.29 4.32
C PHE A 80 -3.63 6.89 4.84
N TYR A 81 -2.99 6.09 4.02
CA TYR A 81 -2.50 4.76 4.37
C TYR A 81 -0.99 4.69 4.21
N TYR A 82 -0.37 3.70 4.85
CA TYR A 82 1.03 3.35 4.71
C TYR A 82 1.13 1.97 4.06
N PRO A 83 1.21 1.88 2.74
CA PRO A 83 1.38 0.58 2.09
C PRO A 83 2.74 -0.02 2.41
N ASP A 84 2.83 -1.34 2.50
CA ASP A 84 4.10 -2.03 2.73
C ASP A 84 5.12 -1.73 1.63
N VAL A 85 4.67 -1.70 0.36
CA VAL A 85 5.46 -1.24 -0.79
C VAL A 85 4.55 -0.50 -1.77
N MET A 86 5.03 0.59 -2.35
CA MET A 86 4.38 1.23 -3.49
C MET A 86 5.39 1.66 -4.55
N VAL A 87 4.94 1.73 -5.80
CA VAL A 87 5.72 2.19 -6.94
C VAL A 87 5.03 3.36 -7.60
N CYS A 88 5.79 4.43 -7.84
CA CYS A 88 5.37 5.62 -8.58
C CYS A 88 6.27 5.80 -9.80
N CYS A 89 5.71 5.70 -11.03
CA CYS A 89 6.48 5.78 -12.28
C CYS A 89 6.33 7.10 -13.03
N ASN A 90 5.32 7.89 -12.69
CA ASN A 90 5.17 9.22 -13.24
C ASN A 90 5.52 10.22 -12.13
N PRO A 91 6.72 10.82 -12.13
CA PRO A 91 6.99 11.94 -11.25
C PRO A 91 6.01 13.04 -11.64
N VAL A 92 5.04 13.31 -10.77
CA VAL A 92 4.19 14.48 -10.92
C VAL A 92 5.12 15.67 -10.85
N ALA A 93 5.01 16.59 -11.81
CA ALA A 93 5.89 17.75 -11.91
C ALA A 93 5.86 18.66 -10.65
N GLU A 94 4.86 18.48 -9.80
CA GLU A 94 4.71 19.12 -8.51
C GLU A 94 4.36 18.02 -7.49
N GLU A 95 5.35 17.56 -6.72
CA GLU A 95 5.09 16.72 -5.56
C GLU A 95 4.30 17.55 -4.53
N PRO A 96 3.09 17.15 -4.16
CA PRO A 96 2.24 17.99 -3.32
C PRO A 96 2.78 18.14 -1.90
N ASP A 97 3.58 17.18 -1.45
CA ASP A 97 4.20 17.17 -0.12
C ASP A 97 5.37 16.17 -0.09
N GLU A 98 6.38 16.45 0.73
CA GLU A 98 7.54 15.58 0.91
C GLU A 98 7.21 14.26 1.65
N TYR A 99 6.07 14.20 2.34
CA TYR A 99 5.72 13.11 3.27
C TYR A 99 4.63 12.17 2.76
N TYR A 100 4.12 12.36 1.55
CA TYR A 100 3.16 11.44 0.96
C TYR A 100 3.14 11.48 -0.57
N GLU A 101 2.71 10.39 -1.15
CA GLU A 101 2.48 10.24 -2.59
C GLU A 101 0.98 10.26 -2.92
N THR A 102 0.64 10.66 -4.16
CA THR A 102 -0.75 10.70 -4.64
C THR A 102 -0.99 9.85 -5.87
N SER A 103 0.06 9.37 -6.52
CA SER A 103 0.00 8.79 -7.86
C SER A 103 0.76 7.46 -8.00
N PRO A 104 0.60 6.48 -7.10
CA PRO A 104 1.20 5.18 -7.27
C PRO A 104 0.58 4.45 -8.47
N CYS A 105 1.39 3.69 -9.21
CA CYS A 105 0.92 2.77 -10.26
C CYS A 105 0.74 1.34 -9.74
N LEU A 106 1.49 0.97 -8.70
CA LEU A 106 1.42 -0.32 -8.02
C LEU A 106 1.45 -0.11 -6.50
N ILE A 107 0.58 -0.82 -5.79
CA ILE A 107 0.62 -0.96 -4.33
C ILE A 107 0.70 -2.43 -3.98
N VAL A 108 1.54 -2.77 -2.99
CA VAL A 108 1.69 -4.11 -2.43
C VAL A 108 1.41 -4.05 -0.93
N GLU A 109 0.53 -4.90 -0.45
CA GLU A 109 0.28 -5.14 0.99
C GLU A 109 0.59 -6.59 1.33
N VAL A 110 1.28 -6.79 2.42
CA VAL A 110 1.56 -8.12 2.97
C VAL A 110 0.53 -8.40 4.06
N LEU A 111 -0.26 -9.43 3.87
CA LEU A 111 -1.36 -9.76 4.76
C LEU A 111 -0.87 -10.18 6.14
N SER A 112 -1.62 -9.78 7.15
CA SER A 112 -1.51 -10.31 8.50
C SER A 112 -2.89 -10.78 9.00
N PRO A 113 -2.97 -11.67 9.98
CA PRO A 113 -4.28 -12.10 10.52
C PRO A 113 -5.15 -10.95 11.02
N ARG A 114 -4.56 -9.81 11.35
CA ARG A 114 -5.28 -8.62 11.84
C ARG A 114 -5.78 -7.72 10.71
N THR A 115 -5.06 -7.62 9.60
CA THR A 115 -5.32 -6.64 8.53
C THR A 115 -5.92 -7.25 7.29
N ALA A 116 -5.81 -8.56 7.05
CA ALA A 116 -6.21 -9.22 5.82
C ALA A 116 -7.65 -8.89 5.38
N GLY A 117 -8.60 -8.84 6.31
CA GLY A 117 -9.99 -8.47 6.00
C GLY A 117 -10.15 -7.01 5.59
N ASN A 118 -9.34 -6.11 6.14
CA ASN A 118 -9.35 -4.69 5.80
C ASN A 118 -8.59 -4.46 4.47
N ASP A 119 -7.45 -5.13 4.27
CA ASP A 119 -6.61 -4.97 3.08
C ASP A 119 -7.33 -5.48 1.82
N ASP A 120 -8.05 -6.61 1.90
CA ASP A 120 -8.91 -7.11 0.81
C ASP A 120 -10.35 -6.54 0.83
N GLY A 121 -10.64 -5.64 1.73
CA GLY A 121 -11.92 -4.98 1.92
C GLY A 121 -11.88 -3.48 1.64
N GLU A 122 -12.03 -2.68 2.71
CA GLU A 122 -12.14 -1.23 2.64
C GLU A 122 -10.89 -0.57 2.05
N LYS A 123 -9.67 -0.98 2.45
CA LYS A 123 -8.42 -0.43 1.91
C LYS A 123 -8.35 -0.60 0.39
N ARG A 124 -8.63 -1.82 -0.10
CA ARG A 124 -8.68 -2.11 -1.54
C ARG A 124 -9.63 -1.19 -2.28
N ILE A 125 -10.86 -1.03 -1.79
CA ILE A 125 -11.86 -0.16 -2.42
C ILE A 125 -11.36 1.29 -2.48
N ASN A 126 -10.77 1.78 -1.41
CA ASN A 126 -10.21 3.12 -1.35
C ASN A 126 -9.03 3.29 -2.31
N TYR A 127 -8.07 2.35 -2.33
CA TYR A 127 -6.96 2.37 -3.28
C TYR A 127 -7.42 2.36 -4.74
N GLN A 128 -8.46 1.60 -5.05
CA GLN A 128 -9.02 1.52 -6.41
C GLN A 128 -9.63 2.84 -6.91
N THR A 129 -9.86 3.83 -6.04
CA THR A 129 -10.27 5.18 -6.45
C THR A 129 -9.12 6.03 -6.99
N LEU A 130 -7.86 5.64 -6.75
CA LEU A 130 -6.71 6.31 -7.32
C LEU A 130 -6.65 6.08 -8.83
N VAL A 131 -6.71 7.15 -9.60
CA VAL A 131 -6.73 7.07 -11.08
C VAL A 131 -5.42 6.49 -11.62
N SER A 132 -4.30 6.78 -10.98
CA SER A 132 -2.96 6.31 -11.34
C SER A 132 -2.74 4.82 -11.08
N LEU A 133 -3.47 4.25 -10.10
CA LEU A 133 -3.25 2.87 -9.67
C LEU A 133 -3.74 1.89 -10.74
N GLN A 134 -2.82 1.06 -11.21
CA GLN A 134 -3.07 0.03 -12.21
C GLN A 134 -3.13 -1.37 -11.59
N GLU A 135 -2.36 -1.60 -10.53
CA GLU A 135 -2.29 -2.90 -9.88
C GLU A 135 -2.23 -2.78 -8.35
N TYR A 136 -2.97 -3.66 -7.68
CA TYR A 136 -2.96 -3.83 -6.23
C TYR A 136 -2.70 -5.28 -5.92
N LEU A 137 -1.58 -5.56 -5.23
CA LEU A 137 -1.09 -6.89 -4.93
C LEU A 137 -1.17 -7.16 -3.43
N LEU A 138 -1.84 -8.25 -3.07
CA LEU A 138 -1.89 -8.80 -1.72
C LEU A 138 -1.01 -10.05 -1.65
N LEU A 139 -0.11 -10.13 -0.67
CA LEU A 139 0.78 -11.26 -0.45
C LEU A 139 0.46 -11.92 0.89
N ASP A 140 0.16 -13.21 0.89
CA ASP A 140 -0.04 -13.99 2.12
C ASP A 140 1.24 -14.73 2.50
N PRO A 141 1.97 -14.28 3.55
CA PRO A 141 3.20 -14.93 3.99
C PRO A 141 2.98 -16.31 4.60
N THR A 142 1.76 -16.65 5.00
CA THR A 142 1.43 -17.93 5.64
C THR A 142 1.02 -18.98 4.60
N GLY A 143 0.13 -18.61 3.70
CA GLY A 143 -0.34 -19.47 2.63
C GLY A 143 0.60 -19.56 1.43
N HIS A 144 1.61 -18.71 1.36
CA HIS A 144 2.49 -18.52 0.20
C HIS A 144 1.67 -18.31 -1.08
N THR A 145 0.66 -17.46 -1.01
CA THR A 145 -0.26 -17.13 -2.11
C THR A 145 -0.27 -15.63 -2.35
N ALA A 146 -0.76 -15.23 -3.51
CA ALA A 146 -0.97 -13.84 -3.85
C ALA A 146 -2.36 -13.61 -4.47
N VAL A 147 -2.89 -12.42 -4.27
CA VAL A 147 -4.06 -11.93 -4.99
C VAL A 147 -3.67 -10.63 -5.67
N LEU A 148 -3.74 -10.63 -7.00
CA LEU A 148 -3.51 -9.44 -7.81
C LEU A 148 -4.84 -8.89 -8.30
N TYR A 149 -5.09 -7.62 -8.02
CA TYR A 149 -6.14 -6.85 -8.67
C TYR A 149 -5.50 -5.97 -9.72
N ARG A 150 -5.94 -6.11 -10.98
CA ARG A 150 -5.44 -5.35 -12.13
C ARG A 150 -6.56 -4.56 -12.77
N ARG A 151 -6.28 -3.30 -13.07
CA ARG A 151 -7.20 -2.42 -13.78
C ARG A 151 -7.04 -2.57 -15.28
N THR A 152 -8.15 -2.67 -16.00
CA THR A 152 -8.21 -2.57 -17.46
C THR A 152 -9.37 -1.64 -17.81
N GLY A 153 -9.04 -0.41 -18.22
CA GLY A 153 -10.03 0.67 -18.29
C GLY A 153 -10.62 0.97 -16.92
N ASP A 154 -11.94 0.87 -16.80
CA ASP A 154 -12.67 1.08 -15.53
C ASP A 154 -12.93 -0.22 -14.74
N VAL A 155 -12.45 -1.36 -15.26
CA VAL A 155 -12.73 -2.69 -14.65
C VAL A 155 -11.52 -3.18 -13.89
N TRP A 156 -11.75 -3.66 -12.67
CA TRP A 156 -10.78 -4.37 -11.87
C TRP A 156 -10.98 -5.88 -11.94
N THR A 157 -9.96 -6.60 -12.39
CA THR A 157 -9.96 -8.06 -12.47
C THR A 157 -9.10 -8.64 -11.36
N ARG A 158 -9.62 -9.67 -10.68
CA ARG A 158 -8.94 -10.39 -9.60
C ARG A 158 -8.28 -11.66 -10.11
N TYR A 159 -6.99 -11.83 -9.82
CA TYR A 159 -6.22 -13.04 -10.10
C TYR A 159 -5.74 -13.64 -8.77
N ALA A 160 -6.01 -14.91 -8.55
CA ALA A 160 -5.47 -15.68 -7.43
C ALA A 160 -4.29 -16.51 -7.92
N LEU A 161 -3.18 -16.43 -7.22
CA LEU A 161 -1.90 -17.06 -7.59
C LEU A 161 -1.39 -17.91 -6.44
N GLY A 162 -0.84 -19.08 -6.78
CA GLY A 162 -0.17 -20.00 -5.85
C GLY A 162 1.26 -20.33 -6.27
N ILE A 163 1.94 -21.13 -5.47
CA ILE A 163 3.29 -21.62 -5.81
C ILE A 163 3.26 -22.34 -7.16
N GLY A 164 4.22 -22.03 -8.02
CA GLY A 164 4.30 -22.51 -9.40
C GLY A 164 3.69 -21.57 -10.44
N ASP A 165 2.89 -20.57 -10.01
CA ASP A 165 2.38 -19.56 -10.91
C ASP A 165 3.42 -18.43 -11.13
N THR A 166 3.28 -17.73 -12.26
CA THR A 166 4.04 -16.52 -12.56
C THR A 166 3.23 -15.30 -12.19
N LEU A 167 3.78 -14.48 -11.28
CA LEU A 167 3.28 -13.13 -11.04
C LEU A 167 3.78 -12.21 -12.15
N GLU A 168 2.85 -11.59 -12.86
CA GLU A 168 3.11 -10.56 -13.85
C GLU A 168 2.55 -9.23 -13.36
N LEU A 169 3.39 -8.20 -13.30
CA LEU A 169 3.03 -6.82 -12.97
C LEU A 169 3.20 -5.96 -14.23
N VAL A 170 2.12 -5.77 -14.97
CA VAL A 170 2.15 -5.08 -16.27
C VAL A 170 2.41 -3.59 -16.13
N SER A 171 2.05 -2.99 -15.00
CA SER A 171 2.28 -1.57 -14.71
C SER A 171 3.76 -1.17 -14.73
N ILE A 172 4.65 -2.14 -14.53
CA ILE A 172 6.10 -1.93 -14.43
C ILE A 172 6.91 -2.95 -15.26
N ASP A 173 6.25 -3.68 -16.15
CA ASP A 173 6.85 -4.72 -17.01
C ASP A 173 7.72 -5.74 -16.22
N TYR A 174 7.17 -6.27 -15.11
CA TYR A 174 7.87 -7.20 -14.24
C TYR A 174 7.20 -8.57 -14.20
N ARG A 175 8.03 -9.62 -14.29
CA ARG A 175 7.59 -11.02 -14.17
C ARG A 175 8.49 -11.80 -13.24
N ILE A 176 7.90 -12.60 -12.36
CA ILE A 176 8.62 -13.45 -11.39
C ILE A 176 7.81 -14.69 -11.07
N GLY A 177 8.47 -15.84 -10.90
CA GLY A 177 7.82 -17.00 -10.29
C GLY A 177 7.41 -16.68 -8.86
N LEU A 178 6.17 -16.99 -8.49
CA LEU A 178 5.63 -16.58 -7.19
C LEU A 178 6.46 -17.15 -6.03
N GLU A 179 7.00 -18.36 -6.18
CA GLU A 179 7.88 -18.98 -5.18
C GLU A 179 9.10 -18.13 -4.86
N GLN A 180 9.62 -17.36 -5.82
CA GLN A 180 10.80 -16.52 -5.62
C GLN A 180 10.52 -15.33 -4.67
N LEU A 181 9.28 -14.92 -4.50
CA LEU A 181 8.90 -13.93 -3.50
C LEU A 181 8.98 -14.48 -2.07
N PHE A 182 8.70 -15.77 -1.90
CA PHE A 182 8.60 -16.42 -0.59
C PHE A 182 9.89 -17.16 -0.18
N LEU A 183 10.89 -17.29 -1.06
CA LEU A 183 12.19 -17.86 -0.69
C LEU A 183 12.89 -16.98 0.36
N SER A 184 13.24 -17.54 1.50
CA SER A 184 13.99 -16.91 2.59
C SER A 184 15.49 -16.92 2.30
#